data_29f3a8e3e431890da14173c37ceb241d
#
_entry.id   29f3a8e3e431890da14173c37ceb241d
#
_cell.length_a   1.000
_cell.length_b   1.000
_cell.length_c   1.000
_cell.angle_alpha   90.00
_cell.angle_beta   90.00
_cell.angle_gamma   90.00
#
_symmetry.space_group_name_H-M   'P 1'
#
loop_
_entity.id
_entity.type
_entity.pdbx_description
1 polymer ?
#
loop_
_entity_poly.entity_id
_entity_poly.type
_entity_poly.pdbx_seq_one_letter_code
_entity_poly.pdbx_strand_id
1 'polypeptide(L)'
;MSQLTPTEAWKILQEGNDRFVAGESQHPKQGIEDRERLTSGQHPHVVLFGCSDSRLSAEIIFDQGLGDMFVVRTAGQVLDSAVIGSLEFAAAVLDVPLIAVLGHDSCGAVKATLNALDNLEIPGGYIRDVVEKVSPSILAGRSEGLTRVDEFEARHVLETGQQLMERSRIIADRVEDGRLAIIGLTYELGEGRAQVRGVLGQLDGVETVDVAHG
;
A
#
# COMPACT_ATOMS: atom_id res chain seq x y z
N MET A 1 6.54 21.55 14.48
CA MET A 1 5.56 20.55 14.93
C MET A 1 6.33 19.28 15.21
N SER A 2 6.04 18.53 16.28
CA SER A 2 6.61 17.20 16.47
C SER A 2 6.18 16.31 15.31
N GLN A 3 7.11 15.51 14.81
CA GLN A 3 6.81 14.52 13.76
C GLN A 3 5.84 13.47 14.33
N LEU A 4 4.88 13.05 13.51
CA LEU A 4 3.97 11.97 13.89
C LEU A 4 4.74 10.65 14.01
N THR A 5 4.33 9.82 14.95
CA THR A 5 4.77 8.43 15.04
C THR A 5 4.08 7.57 13.98
N PRO A 6 4.62 6.37 13.64
CA PRO A 6 3.93 5.43 12.75
C PRO A 6 2.50 5.10 13.21
N THR A 7 2.31 4.92 14.52
CA THR A 7 0.99 4.63 15.13
C THR A 7 0.00 5.78 14.95
N GLU A 8 0.44 7.03 15.15
CA GLU A 8 -0.42 8.21 14.93
C GLU A 8 -0.79 8.37 13.45
N ALA A 9 0.16 8.13 12.53
CA ALA A 9 -0.11 8.17 11.10
C ALA A 9 -1.11 7.09 10.67
N TRP A 10 -0.98 5.87 11.18
CA TRP A 10 -1.94 4.81 10.93
C TRP A 10 -3.33 5.16 11.44
N LYS A 11 -3.45 5.69 12.66
CA LYS A 11 -4.73 6.08 13.24
C LYS A 11 -5.47 7.09 12.37
N ILE A 12 -4.77 8.06 11.78
CA ILE A 12 -5.36 9.04 10.86
C ILE A 12 -5.96 8.34 9.62
N LEU A 13 -5.24 7.36 9.04
CA LEU A 13 -5.74 6.59 7.90
C LEU A 13 -6.95 5.73 8.27
N GLN A 14 -6.88 5.04 9.40
CA GLN A 14 -7.95 4.18 9.90
C GLN A 14 -9.23 4.98 10.12
N GLU A 15 -9.16 6.09 10.84
CA GLU A 15 -10.30 6.98 11.08
C GLU A 15 -10.87 7.54 9.77
N GLY A 16 -10.01 7.85 8.79
CA GLY A 16 -10.44 8.29 7.47
C GLY A 16 -11.18 7.20 6.70
N ASN A 17 -10.68 5.97 6.71
CA ASN A 17 -11.36 4.84 6.07
C ASN A 17 -12.68 4.51 6.78
N ASP A 18 -12.75 4.60 8.10
CA ASP A 18 -14.00 4.41 8.84
C ASP A 18 -15.07 5.44 8.45
N ARG A 19 -14.69 6.72 8.27
CA ARG A 19 -15.61 7.75 7.73
C ARG A 19 -16.06 7.44 6.30
N PHE A 20 -15.14 6.99 5.45
CA PHE A 20 -15.48 6.61 4.07
C PHE A 20 -16.49 5.45 4.03
N VAL A 21 -16.25 4.39 4.81
CA VAL A 21 -17.15 3.24 4.94
C VAL A 21 -18.53 3.65 5.48
N ALA A 22 -18.58 4.58 6.44
CA ALA A 22 -19.81 5.11 7.00
C ALA A 22 -20.58 6.07 6.06
N GLY A 23 -19.96 6.50 4.94
CA GLY A 23 -20.53 7.55 4.07
C GLY A 23 -20.47 8.95 4.68
N GLU A 24 -19.56 9.19 5.63
CA GLU A 24 -19.39 10.42 6.40
C GLU A 24 -18.07 11.14 6.07
N SER A 25 -17.57 10.98 4.84
CA SER A 25 -16.33 11.62 4.39
C SER A 25 -16.39 13.15 4.53
N GLN A 26 -15.31 13.71 5.05
CA GLN A 26 -15.20 15.15 5.34
C GLN A 26 -14.55 15.94 4.19
N HIS A 27 -13.88 15.24 3.25
CA HIS A 27 -13.18 15.84 2.11
C HIS A 27 -12.20 16.97 2.53
N PRO A 28 -11.26 16.71 3.45
CA PRO A 28 -10.42 17.76 4.02
C PRO A 28 -9.44 18.35 3.00
N LYS A 29 -8.97 19.56 3.28
CA LYS A 29 -7.83 20.21 2.57
C LYS A 29 -7.95 20.23 1.04
N GLN A 30 -9.12 20.59 0.51
CA GLN A 30 -9.37 20.69 -0.94
C GLN A 30 -9.58 22.14 -1.43
N GLY A 31 -9.45 23.12 -0.51
CA GLY A 31 -9.70 24.51 -0.79
C GLY A 31 -8.55 25.25 -1.49
N ILE A 32 -8.82 26.49 -1.87
CA ILE A 32 -7.82 27.40 -2.48
C ILE A 32 -6.71 27.70 -1.46
N GLU A 33 -7.08 27.98 -0.22
CA GLU A 33 -6.14 28.28 0.88
C GLU A 33 -5.18 27.13 1.16
N ASP A 34 -5.65 25.87 1.03
CA ASP A 34 -4.79 24.69 1.19
C ASP A 34 -3.72 24.63 0.09
N ARG A 35 -4.11 24.91 -1.16
CA ARG A 35 -3.17 24.93 -2.28
C ARG A 35 -2.11 26.04 -2.10
N GLU A 36 -2.54 27.22 -1.68
CA GLU A 36 -1.64 28.35 -1.43
C GLU A 36 -0.64 28.02 -0.31
N ARG A 37 -1.10 27.44 0.80
CA ARG A 37 -0.25 27.00 1.92
C ARG A 37 0.80 25.97 1.51
N LEU A 38 0.47 25.08 0.59
CA LEU A 38 1.35 23.99 0.13
C LEU A 38 2.38 24.43 -0.92
N THR A 39 2.34 25.66 -1.42
CA THR A 39 3.36 26.17 -2.35
C THR A 39 4.76 26.27 -1.75
N SER A 40 4.86 26.37 -0.42
CA SER A 40 6.13 26.46 0.32
C SER A 40 6.75 25.12 0.70
N GLY A 41 6.03 24.00 0.52
CA GLY A 41 6.51 22.65 0.85
C GLY A 41 5.38 21.68 1.13
N GLN A 42 5.75 20.40 1.32
CA GLN A 42 4.83 19.32 1.67
C GLN A 42 5.32 18.55 2.89
N HIS A 43 4.40 18.06 3.69
CA HIS A 43 4.66 17.25 4.88
C HIS A 43 3.63 16.11 4.97
N PRO A 44 3.68 15.15 4.04
CA PRO A 44 2.78 14.00 4.09
C PRO A 44 3.07 13.16 5.33
N HIS A 45 2.02 12.60 5.93
CA HIS A 45 2.16 11.71 7.08
C HIS A 45 2.16 10.23 6.69
N VAL A 46 1.91 9.92 5.43
CA VAL A 46 1.98 8.56 4.88
C VAL A 46 2.49 8.59 3.44
N VAL A 47 3.27 7.60 3.07
CA VAL A 47 3.44 7.23 1.67
C VAL A 47 2.58 6.00 1.40
N LEU A 48 1.68 6.11 0.42
CA LEU A 48 0.87 4.99 -0.01
C LEU A 48 1.43 4.42 -1.31
N PHE A 49 1.77 3.13 -1.28
CA PHE A 49 2.14 2.37 -2.46
C PHE A 49 1.03 1.38 -2.80
N GLY A 50 0.31 1.60 -3.88
CA GLY A 50 -0.87 0.82 -4.23
C GLY A 50 -0.99 0.42 -5.68
N CYS A 51 -2.03 -0.39 -5.97
CA CYS A 51 -2.39 -0.73 -7.32
C CYS A 51 -2.91 0.48 -8.11
N SER A 52 -2.60 0.52 -9.44
CA SER A 52 -3.11 1.54 -10.36
C SER A 52 -4.59 1.34 -10.74
N ASP A 53 -5.29 0.36 -10.18
CA ASP A 53 -6.72 0.12 -10.44
C ASP A 53 -7.53 1.40 -10.19
N SER A 54 -8.37 1.78 -11.16
CA SER A 54 -9.10 3.05 -11.14
C SER A 54 -10.12 3.16 -10.01
N ARG A 55 -10.47 2.06 -9.37
CA ARG A 55 -11.38 1.99 -8.22
C ARG A 55 -10.68 2.27 -6.88
N LEU A 56 -9.34 2.39 -6.90
CA LEU A 56 -8.51 2.68 -5.74
C LEU A 56 -8.01 4.13 -5.76
N SER A 57 -8.84 5.08 -5.39
CA SER A 57 -8.37 6.45 -5.12
C SER A 57 -8.03 6.56 -3.64
N ALA A 58 -6.75 6.48 -3.32
CA ALA A 58 -6.28 6.40 -1.94
C ALA A 58 -6.76 7.57 -1.08
N GLU A 59 -6.68 8.78 -1.62
CA GLU A 59 -7.11 9.99 -0.91
C GLU A 59 -8.62 9.95 -0.60
N ILE A 60 -9.43 9.35 -1.47
CA ILE A 60 -10.87 9.19 -1.25
C ILE A 60 -11.13 8.10 -0.21
N ILE A 61 -10.49 6.92 -0.38
CA ILE A 61 -10.67 5.75 0.51
C ILE A 61 -10.30 6.07 1.96
N PHE A 62 -9.25 6.86 2.14
CA PHE A 62 -8.77 7.26 3.47
C PHE A 62 -9.21 8.66 3.90
N ASP A 63 -10.12 9.31 3.14
CA ASP A 63 -10.64 10.66 3.42
C ASP A 63 -9.53 11.66 3.77
N GLN A 64 -8.53 11.74 2.89
CA GLN A 64 -7.37 12.60 3.03
C GLN A 64 -7.40 13.71 1.97
N GLY A 65 -6.66 14.79 2.22
CA GLY A 65 -6.61 15.94 1.33
C GLY A 65 -5.22 16.23 0.78
N LEU A 66 -5.09 17.40 0.13
CA LEU A 66 -3.84 17.84 -0.47
C LEU A 66 -2.72 17.91 0.57
N GLY A 67 -1.58 17.30 0.24
CA GLY A 67 -0.39 17.31 1.06
C GLY A 67 -0.35 16.29 2.19
N ASP A 68 -1.41 15.49 2.38
CA ASP A 68 -1.49 14.48 3.44
C ASP A 68 -0.80 13.16 3.08
N MET A 69 -0.83 12.80 1.81
CA MET A 69 -0.30 11.54 1.31
C MET A 69 0.70 11.76 0.18
N PHE A 70 1.78 10.97 0.18
CA PHE A 70 2.66 10.80 -0.97
C PHE A 70 2.27 9.49 -1.67
N VAL A 71 1.72 9.56 -2.90
CA VAL A 71 1.10 8.40 -3.54
C VAL A 71 1.96 7.88 -4.68
N VAL A 72 2.30 6.58 -4.62
CA VAL A 72 3.00 5.83 -5.67
C VAL A 72 2.10 4.68 -6.12
N ARG A 73 1.92 4.49 -7.44
CA ARG A 73 1.02 3.45 -7.95
C ARG A 73 1.57 2.77 -9.19
N THR A 74 1.48 1.44 -9.20
CA THR A 74 1.76 0.60 -10.38
C THR A 74 0.70 -0.48 -10.52
N ALA A 75 0.55 -1.09 -11.69
CA ALA A 75 -0.33 -2.25 -11.84
C ALA A 75 0.14 -3.38 -10.90
N GLY A 76 -0.75 -3.85 -10.01
CA GLY A 76 -0.45 -4.88 -9.03
C GLY A 76 0.62 -4.49 -8.01
N GLN A 77 0.77 -3.21 -7.67
CA GLN A 77 1.79 -2.68 -6.74
C GLN A 77 3.17 -3.33 -6.88
N VAL A 78 3.62 -3.52 -8.13
CA VAL A 78 4.93 -4.12 -8.41
C VAL A 78 6.07 -3.15 -8.19
N LEU A 79 7.17 -3.63 -7.59
CA LEU A 79 8.35 -2.85 -7.28
C LEU A 79 9.33 -2.80 -8.46
N ASP A 80 9.74 -1.59 -8.83
CA ASP A 80 10.88 -1.33 -9.69
C ASP A 80 11.81 -0.27 -9.07
N SER A 81 12.88 0.11 -9.76
CA SER A 81 13.86 1.06 -9.23
C SER A 81 13.27 2.46 -8.99
N ALA A 82 12.36 2.92 -9.85
CA ALA A 82 11.74 4.23 -9.72
C ALA A 82 10.74 4.26 -8.55
N VAL A 83 9.98 3.17 -8.37
CA VAL A 83 9.09 2.99 -7.22
C VAL A 83 9.88 2.99 -5.91
N ILE A 84 10.91 2.14 -5.80
CA ILE A 84 11.75 2.08 -4.59
C ILE A 84 12.37 3.45 -4.31
N GLY A 85 12.94 4.12 -5.31
CA GLY A 85 13.50 5.46 -5.16
C GLY A 85 12.46 6.50 -4.68
N SER A 86 11.22 6.40 -5.13
CA SER A 86 10.12 7.27 -4.66
C SER A 86 9.76 7.00 -3.20
N LEU A 87 9.73 5.73 -2.79
CA LEU A 87 9.47 5.35 -1.40
C LEU A 87 10.62 5.76 -0.47
N GLU A 88 11.87 5.60 -0.92
CA GLU A 88 13.06 6.11 -0.21
C GLU A 88 13.03 7.63 -0.08
N PHE A 89 12.64 8.35 -1.13
CA PHE A 89 12.48 9.80 -1.08
C PHE A 89 11.46 10.22 -0.03
N ALA A 90 10.29 9.58 0.00
CA ALA A 90 9.28 9.84 1.02
C ALA A 90 9.80 9.54 2.43
N ALA A 91 10.45 8.40 2.63
CA ALA A 91 10.97 8.00 3.92
C ALA A 91 12.16 8.87 4.38
N ALA A 92 13.16 9.13 3.51
CA ALA A 92 14.41 9.75 3.92
C ALA A 92 14.42 11.29 3.78
N VAL A 93 13.72 11.83 2.78
CA VAL A 93 13.74 13.28 2.48
C VAL A 93 12.52 13.99 3.07
N LEU A 94 11.33 13.38 2.95
CA LEU A 94 10.10 13.94 3.53
C LEU A 94 9.86 13.45 4.96
N ASP A 95 10.66 12.50 5.44
CA ASP A 95 10.64 11.97 6.79
C ASP A 95 9.27 11.37 7.18
N VAL A 96 8.61 10.71 6.22
CA VAL A 96 7.29 10.10 6.41
C VAL A 96 7.39 8.91 7.36
N PRO A 97 6.54 8.81 8.40
CA PRO A 97 6.64 7.75 9.40
C PRO A 97 5.98 6.43 9.01
N LEU A 98 5.16 6.39 7.93
CA LEU A 98 4.38 5.20 7.56
C LEU A 98 4.43 4.96 6.05
N ILE A 99 4.75 3.72 5.66
CA ILE A 99 4.49 3.19 4.31
C ILE A 99 3.26 2.28 4.38
N ALA A 100 2.21 2.61 3.64
CA ALA A 100 1.04 1.78 3.47
C ALA A 100 1.10 1.08 2.11
N VAL A 101 1.25 -0.24 2.07
CA VAL A 101 1.15 -1.06 0.86
C VAL A 101 -0.30 -1.48 0.68
N LEU A 102 -0.96 -0.99 -0.37
CA LEU A 102 -2.39 -1.19 -0.59
C LEU A 102 -2.65 -2.09 -1.80
N GLY A 103 -3.02 -3.33 -1.54
CA GLY A 103 -3.65 -4.23 -2.51
C GLY A 103 -5.17 -4.11 -2.47
N HIS A 104 -5.86 -4.92 -3.29
CA HIS A 104 -7.33 -4.92 -3.31
C HIS A 104 -7.87 -6.23 -3.86
N ASP A 105 -9.07 -6.58 -3.50
CA ASP A 105 -9.75 -7.72 -4.09
C ASP A 105 -9.94 -7.58 -5.62
N SER A 106 -10.05 -8.68 -6.30
CA SER A 106 -10.28 -8.70 -7.76
C SER A 106 -9.21 -7.97 -8.60
N CYS A 107 -7.95 -7.96 -8.15
CA CYS A 107 -6.82 -7.33 -8.84
C CYS A 107 -6.56 -7.98 -10.21
N GLY A 108 -6.52 -7.15 -11.25
CA GLY A 108 -6.26 -7.59 -12.62
C GLY A 108 -4.85 -8.18 -12.80
N ALA A 109 -3.85 -7.64 -12.12
CA ALA A 109 -2.47 -8.13 -12.19
C ALA A 109 -2.32 -9.52 -11.56
N VAL A 110 -2.94 -9.76 -10.40
CA VAL A 110 -2.95 -11.07 -9.74
C VAL A 110 -3.69 -12.10 -10.59
N LYS A 111 -4.86 -11.74 -11.14
CA LYS A 111 -5.63 -12.61 -12.06
C LYS A 111 -4.84 -12.96 -13.33
N ALA A 112 -4.18 -11.96 -13.94
CA ALA A 112 -3.34 -12.20 -15.11
C ALA A 112 -2.17 -13.12 -14.81
N THR A 113 -1.57 -13.00 -13.62
CA THR A 113 -0.47 -13.85 -13.19
C THR A 113 -0.94 -15.29 -12.93
N LEU A 114 -2.07 -15.47 -12.25
CA LEU A 114 -2.68 -16.78 -12.05
C LEU A 114 -2.96 -17.44 -13.40
N ASN A 115 -3.61 -16.72 -14.33
CA ASN A 115 -3.89 -17.25 -15.67
C ASN A 115 -2.61 -17.64 -16.43
N ALA A 116 -1.56 -16.80 -16.35
CA ALA A 116 -0.29 -17.11 -17.01
C ALA A 116 0.38 -18.38 -16.45
N LEU A 117 0.33 -18.58 -15.14
CA LEU A 117 0.91 -19.76 -14.49
C LEU A 117 0.08 -21.03 -14.73
N ASP A 118 -1.27 -20.92 -14.80
CA ASP A 118 -2.17 -22.06 -14.98
C ASP A 118 -2.18 -22.55 -16.43
N ASN A 119 -2.16 -21.64 -17.39
CA ASN A 119 -2.27 -21.95 -18.81
C ASN A 119 -0.94 -21.93 -19.55
N LEU A 120 0.17 -21.57 -18.86
CA LEU A 120 1.50 -21.38 -19.46
C LEU A 120 1.50 -20.35 -20.61
N GLU A 121 0.62 -19.36 -20.51
CA GLU A 121 0.45 -18.28 -21.50
C GLU A 121 0.97 -16.96 -20.94
N ILE A 122 2.20 -16.59 -21.32
CA ILE A 122 2.79 -15.33 -20.88
C ILE A 122 2.29 -14.19 -21.76
N PRO A 123 1.72 -13.10 -21.19
CA PRO A 123 1.25 -11.98 -21.97
C PRO A 123 2.39 -11.26 -22.69
N GLY A 124 2.06 -10.62 -23.83
CA GLY A 124 3.04 -9.85 -24.61
C GLY A 124 3.33 -8.47 -24.01
N GLY A 125 4.39 -7.83 -24.52
CA GLY A 125 4.79 -6.49 -24.13
C GLY A 125 5.17 -6.38 -22.65
N TYR A 126 5.06 -5.19 -22.09
CA TYR A 126 5.42 -4.91 -20.68
C TYR A 126 4.41 -5.44 -19.65
N ILE A 127 3.28 -5.98 -20.07
CA ILE A 127 2.36 -6.71 -19.16
C ILE A 127 3.09 -7.94 -18.60
N ARG A 128 3.98 -8.54 -19.38
CA ARG A 128 4.86 -9.62 -18.95
C ARG A 128 5.65 -9.25 -17.70
N ASP A 129 6.23 -8.05 -17.63
CA ASP A 129 7.04 -7.61 -16.50
C ASP A 129 6.22 -7.55 -15.20
N VAL A 130 4.94 -7.17 -15.31
CA VAL A 130 4.01 -7.19 -14.16
C VAL A 130 3.78 -8.63 -13.69
N VAL A 131 3.48 -9.55 -14.62
CA VAL A 131 3.28 -10.97 -14.31
C VAL A 131 4.53 -11.58 -13.67
N GLU A 132 5.71 -11.31 -14.23
CA GLU A 132 6.99 -11.80 -13.68
C GLU A 132 7.23 -11.33 -12.25
N LYS A 133 6.88 -10.08 -11.91
CA LYS A 133 7.06 -9.52 -10.57
C LYS A 133 6.03 -10.00 -9.55
N VAL A 134 4.82 -10.34 -9.98
CA VAL A 134 3.77 -10.87 -9.09
C VAL A 134 3.94 -12.40 -8.89
N SER A 135 4.52 -13.12 -9.87
CA SER A 135 4.64 -14.58 -9.84
C SER A 135 5.27 -15.17 -8.56
N PRO A 136 6.33 -14.59 -7.97
CA PRO A 136 6.89 -15.13 -6.73
C PRO A 136 5.87 -15.23 -5.59
N SER A 137 5.04 -14.19 -5.42
CA SER A 137 4.00 -14.16 -4.39
C SER A 137 2.94 -15.26 -4.62
N ILE A 138 2.55 -15.47 -5.88
CA ILE A 138 1.60 -16.54 -6.23
C ILE A 138 2.18 -17.92 -5.96
N LEU A 139 3.44 -18.14 -6.36
CA LEU A 139 4.12 -19.44 -6.15
C LEU A 139 4.30 -19.73 -4.65
N ALA A 140 4.69 -18.72 -3.86
CA ALA A 140 4.76 -18.84 -2.41
C ALA A 140 3.38 -19.18 -1.81
N GLY A 141 2.34 -18.43 -2.16
CA GLY A 141 0.98 -18.70 -1.69
C GLY A 141 0.47 -20.11 -2.04
N ARG A 142 0.77 -20.61 -3.25
CA ARG A 142 0.46 -22.01 -3.62
C ARG A 142 1.17 -23.02 -2.72
N SER A 143 2.43 -22.79 -2.37
CA SER A 143 3.17 -23.66 -1.45
C SER A 143 2.61 -23.63 -0.03
N GLU A 144 1.95 -22.53 0.35
CA GLU A 144 1.23 -22.34 1.61
C GLU A 144 -0.21 -22.89 1.56
N GLY A 145 -0.68 -23.37 0.40
CA GLY A 145 -2.01 -23.97 0.21
C GLY A 145 -3.10 -22.96 -0.15
N LEU A 146 -2.76 -21.72 -0.48
CA LEU A 146 -3.73 -20.70 -0.90
C LEU A 146 -4.32 -21.05 -2.28
N THR A 147 -5.60 -20.76 -2.47
CA THR A 147 -6.35 -21.12 -3.68
C THR A 147 -7.19 -20.00 -4.25
N ARG A 148 -7.56 -19.01 -3.44
CA ARG A 148 -8.44 -17.91 -3.86
C ARG A 148 -7.64 -16.68 -4.28
N VAL A 149 -8.20 -15.88 -5.16
CA VAL A 149 -7.55 -14.66 -5.69
C VAL A 149 -7.25 -13.66 -4.58
N ASP A 150 -8.19 -13.45 -3.67
CA ASP A 150 -8.04 -12.53 -2.53
C ASP A 150 -6.95 -12.96 -1.54
N GLU A 151 -6.77 -14.27 -1.32
CA GLU A 151 -5.66 -14.82 -0.54
C GLU A 151 -4.30 -14.50 -1.19
N PHE A 152 -4.20 -14.67 -2.51
CA PHE A 152 -2.98 -14.33 -3.26
C PHE A 152 -2.70 -12.82 -3.25
N GLU A 153 -3.73 -12.00 -3.28
CA GLU A 153 -3.58 -10.54 -3.17
C GLU A 153 -3.05 -10.13 -1.80
N ALA A 154 -3.60 -10.68 -0.72
CA ALA A 154 -3.12 -10.46 0.63
C ALA A 154 -1.66 -10.93 0.78
N ARG A 155 -1.34 -12.11 0.23
CA ARG A 155 0.03 -12.64 0.24
C ARG A 155 0.99 -11.75 -0.55
N HIS A 156 0.56 -11.21 -1.69
CA HIS A 156 1.36 -10.30 -2.50
C HIS A 156 1.63 -8.96 -1.80
N VAL A 157 0.68 -8.44 -1.05
CA VAL A 157 0.87 -7.24 -0.21
C VAL A 157 1.96 -7.48 0.83
N LEU A 158 1.93 -8.60 1.53
CA LEU A 158 2.93 -8.95 2.54
C LEU A 158 4.32 -9.13 1.91
N GLU A 159 4.39 -9.84 0.80
CA GLU A 159 5.64 -10.02 0.03
C GLU A 159 6.23 -8.70 -0.42
N THR A 160 5.39 -7.78 -0.88
CA THR A 160 5.82 -6.43 -1.30
C THR A 160 6.46 -5.67 -0.14
N GLY A 161 5.88 -5.73 1.05
CA GLY A 161 6.46 -5.14 2.26
C GLY A 161 7.81 -5.74 2.63
N GLN A 162 7.93 -7.06 2.57
CA GLN A 162 9.20 -7.77 2.82
C GLN A 162 10.28 -7.41 1.80
N GLN A 163 9.92 -7.37 0.53
CA GLN A 163 10.85 -6.97 -0.54
C GLN A 163 11.35 -5.52 -0.38
N LEU A 164 10.55 -4.61 0.17
CA LEU A 164 11.01 -3.26 0.50
C LEU A 164 12.11 -3.28 1.55
N MET A 165 11.95 -4.07 2.60
CA MET A 165 12.98 -4.25 3.64
C MET A 165 14.27 -4.86 3.09
N GLU A 166 14.15 -5.83 2.20
CA GLU A 166 15.31 -6.54 1.61
C GLU A 166 16.07 -5.69 0.59
N ARG A 167 15.34 -4.90 -0.22
CA ARG A 167 15.90 -4.18 -1.36
C ARG A 167 16.34 -2.75 -1.03
N SER A 168 15.82 -2.15 0.04
CA SER A 168 16.13 -0.79 0.44
C SER A 168 16.73 -0.75 1.85
N ARG A 169 18.03 -0.54 1.93
CA ARG A 169 18.72 -0.34 3.21
C ARG A 169 18.22 0.91 3.93
N ILE A 170 17.89 1.97 3.19
CA ILE A 170 17.34 3.21 3.74
C ILE A 170 16.02 2.96 4.47
N ILE A 171 15.11 2.18 3.86
CA ILE A 171 13.84 1.82 4.48
C ILE A 171 14.07 0.90 5.67
N ALA A 172 14.89 -0.15 5.51
CA ALA A 172 15.17 -1.11 6.56
C ALA A 172 15.74 -0.44 7.81
N ASP A 173 16.76 0.41 7.69
CA ASP A 173 17.37 1.13 8.81
C ASP A 173 16.35 1.99 9.57
N ARG A 174 15.45 2.67 8.85
CA ARG A 174 14.43 3.51 9.48
C ARG A 174 13.36 2.69 10.21
N VAL A 175 13.04 1.50 9.70
CA VAL A 175 12.12 0.56 10.38
C VAL A 175 12.79 -0.01 11.62
N GLU A 176 14.06 -0.43 11.54
CA GLU A 176 14.84 -0.94 12.67
C GLU A 176 14.98 0.12 13.78
N ASP A 177 15.16 1.40 13.40
CA ASP A 177 15.24 2.54 14.34
C ASP A 177 13.89 2.95 14.94
N GLY A 178 12.76 2.35 14.52
CA GLY A 178 11.42 2.71 14.98
C GLY A 178 10.88 4.04 14.44
N ARG A 179 11.53 4.64 13.42
CA ARG A 179 11.12 5.90 12.80
C ARG A 179 10.14 5.71 11.64
N LEU A 180 10.04 4.49 11.14
CA LEU A 180 9.18 4.10 10.03
C LEU A 180 8.52 2.77 10.36
N ALA A 181 7.27 2.58 9.93
CA ALA A 181 6.64 1.27 9.85
C ALA A 181 6.11 1.04 8.44
N ILE A 182 5.98 -0.24 8.07
CA ILE A 182 5.30 -0.65 6.84
C ILE A 182 4.04 -1.42 7.25
N ILE A 183 2.89 -1.01 6.73
CA ILE A 183 1.62 -1.71 6.93
C ILE A 183 1.11 -2.25 5.61
N GLY A 184 0.77 -3.53 5.56
CA GLY A 184 0.15 -4.18 4.41
C GLY A 184 -1.36 -4.18 4.55
N LEU A 185 -2.06 -3.67 3.54
CA LEU A 185 -3.51 -3.49 3.51
C LEU A 185 -4.12 -4.14 2.27
N THR A 186 -5.30 -4.73 2.42
CA THR A 186 -6.17 -5.10 1.31
C THR A 186 -7.49 -4.33 1.39
N TYR A 187 -7.84 -3.71 0.27
CA TYR A 187 -9.09 -2.95 0.14
C TYR A 187 -10.18 -3.80 -0.47
N GLU A 188 -11.31 -3.90 0.19
CA GLU A 188 -12.51 -4.60 -0.27
C GLU A 188 -13.39 -3.64 -1.06
N LEU A 189 -13.47 -3.84 -2.37
CA LEU A 189 -14.18 -2.97 -3.30
C LEU A 189 -15.67 -2.81 -2.97
N GLY A 190 -16.28 -3.88 -2.49
CA GLY A 190 -17.71 -3.89 -2.16
C GLY A 190 -18.04 -3.18 -0.84
N GLU A 191 -17.15 -3.28 0.14
CA GLU A 191 -17.37 -2.75 1.49
C GLU A 191 -16.68 -1.39 1.73
N GLY A 192 -15.73 -1.03 0.88
CA GLY A 192 -14.96 0.20 1.04
C GLY A 192 -13.95 0.14 2.19
N ARG A 193 -13.71 -1.03 2.77
CA ARG A 193 -12.87 -1.23 3.96
C ARG A 193 -11.45 -1.65 3.58
N ALA A 194 -10.47 -1.03 4.21
CA ALA A 194 -9.07 -1.42 4.16
C ALA A 194 -8.72 -2.31 5.36
N GLN A 195 -8.43 -3.59 5.12
CA GLN A 195 -8.08 -4.57 6.15
C GLN A 195 -6.57 -4.70 6.29
N VAL A 196 -6.08 -4.74 7.54
CA VAL A 196 -4.67 -4.95 7.82
C VAL A 196 -4.31 -6.42 7.66
N ARG A 197 -3.27 -6.71 6.86
CA ARG A 197 -2.74 -8.06 6.64
C ARG A 197 -1.43 -8.32 7.35
N GLY A 198 -0.65 -7.29 7.63
CA GLY A 198 0.60 -7.42 8.38
C GLY A 198 1.29 -6.08 8.60
N VAL A 199 2.28 -6.11 9.49
CA VAL A 199 3.07 -4.94 9.88
C VAL A 199 4.55 -5.33 9.94
N LEU A 200 5.43 -4.45 9.47
CA LEU A 200 6.86 -4.50 9.66
C LEU A 200 7.28 -3.23 10.41
N GLY A 201 8.01 -3.38 11.51
CA GLY A 201 8.34 -2.30 12.42
C GLY A 201 7.38 -2.20 13.61
N GLN A 202 7.38 -1.05 14.30
CA GLN A 202 6.59 -0.81 15.51
C GLN A 202 5.30 -0.05 15.17
N LEU A 203 4.17 -0.68 15.41
CA LEU A 203 2.85 -0.10 15.20
C LEU A 203 1.88 -0.66 16.26
N ASP A 204 1.47 0.18 17.21
CA ASP A 204 0.64 -0.24 18.33
C ASP A 204 -0.85 -0.31 17.97
N GLY A 205 -1.57 -1.23 18.62
CA GLY A 205 -3.03 -1.31 18.54
C GLY A 205 -3.57 -1.79 17.19
N VAL A 206 -2.78 -2.55 16.43
CA VAL A 206 -3.19 -3.08 15.12
C VAL A 206 -3.65 -4.52 15.24
N GLU A 207 -4.89 -4.77 14.81
CA GLU A 207 -5.40 -6.12 14.59
C GLU A 207 -5.15 -6.53 13.13
N THR A 208 -4.53 -7.70 12.93
CA THR A 208 -4.28 -8.26 11.59
C THR A 208 -5.31 -9.33 11.27
N VAL A 209 -5.76 -9.36 10.01
CA VAL A 209 -6.60 -10.43 9.47
C VAL A 209 -5.72 -11.41 8.73
N ASP A 210 -5.82 -12.69 9.06
CA ASP A 210 -5.05 -13.76 8.44
C ASP A 210 -5.30 -13.81 6.91
N VAL A 211 -4.26 -14.14 6.15
CA VAL A 211 -4.32 -14.31 4.69
C VAL A 211 -5.33 -15.40 4.29
N ALA A 212 -5.42 -16.46 5.07
CA ALA A 212 -6.31 -17.61 4.81
C ALA A 212 -7.79 -17.37 5.23
N HIS A 213 -8.13 -16.25 5.85
CA HIS A 213 -9.47 -15.97 6.41
C HIS A 213 -10.02 -14.61 5.94
N GLY A 214 -9.88 -14.29 4.67
CA GLY A 214 -10.46 -13.11 4.04
C GLY A 214 -11.73 -13.42 3.26
#